data_c1f5972b4f4906d2077fe85e4b90040a
#
_entry.id   c1f5972b4f4906d2077fe85e4b90040a
#
_cell.length_a   1.000
_cell.length_b   1.000
_cell.length_c   1.000
_cell.angle_alpha   90.00
_cell.angle_beta   90.00
_cell.angle_gamma   90.00
#
_symmetry.space_group_name_H-M   'P 1'
#
loop_
_entity.id
_entity.type
_entity.pdbx_description
1 polymer ?
#
loop_
_entity_poly.entity_id
_entity_poly.type
_entity_poly.pdbx_seq_one_letter_code
_entity_poly.pdbx_strand_id
1 'polypeptide(L)'
;MKQLFRYVIILIILAPQAIFAQGELSLQAAIDSALYHNLGLVISRNEAAIAGNNYSLGNAGMLPRLDLNAGTNIASNNLHQKFNTGTEINKNGVVSKAYNGQLALNWTLFDGSKMFATHEKLEILKDMGELN
;
A
#
# COMPACT_ATOMS: atom_id res chain seq x y z
N MET A 1 -51.04 -47.10 -10.77
CA MET A 1 -50.85 -46.33 -12.01
C MET A 1 -51.44 -44.93 -11.98
N LYS A 2 -52.70 -44.71 -11.53
CA LYS A 2 -53.33 -43.37 -11.51
C LYS A 2 -52.65 -42.36 -10.57
N GLN A 3 -52.06 -42.80 -9.47
CA GLN A 3 -51.34 -41.88 -8.54
C GLN A 3 -49.99 -41.40 -9.11
N LEU A 4 -49.22 -42.27 -9.74
CA LEU A 4 -47.95 -41.89 -10.40
C LEU A 4 -48.18 -40.86 -11.51
N PHE A 5 -49.24 -40.99 -12.28
CA PHE A 5 -49.58 -40.06 -13.34
C PHE A 5 -49.93 -38.65 -12.79
N ARG A 6 -50.54 -38.57 -11.62
CA ARG A 6 -50.81 -37.28 -10.92
C ARG A 6 -49.52 -36.57 -10.49
N TYR A 7 -48.54 -37.29 -9.96
CA TYR A 7 -47.26 -36.69 -9.54
C TYR A 7 -46.44 -36.24 -10.72
N VAL A 8 -46.45 -36.94 -11.84
CA VAL A 8 -45.77 -36.53 -13.09
C VAL A 8 -46.35 -35.27 -13.67
N ILE A 9 -47.68 -35.11 -13.65
CA ILE A 9 -48.35 -33.87 -14.11
C ILE A 9 -47.98 -32.68 -13.23
N ILE A 10 -47.91 -32.85 -11.89
CA ILE A 10 -47.53 -31.77 -10.93
C ILE A 10 -46.06 -31.39 -11.17
N LEU A 11 -45.16 -32.31 -11.44
CA LEU A 11 -43.73 -32.07 -11.71
C LEU A 11 -43.53 -31.27 -13.01
N ILE A 12 -44.32 -31.53 -14.06
CA ILE A 12 -44.27 -30.83 -15.34
C ILE A 12 -44.80 -29.39 -15.22
N ILE A 13 -45.77 -29.11 -14.35
CA ILE A 13 -46.34 -27.78 -14.13
C ILE A 13 -45.37 -26.88 -13.33
N LEU A 14 -44.51 -27.47 -12.48
CA LEU A 14 -43.50 -26.73 -11.69
C LEU A 14 -42.20 -26.39 -12.45
N ALA A 15 -41.96 -26.99 -13.61
CA ALA A 15 -40.72 -26.87 -14.38
C ALA A 15 -40.48 -25.52 -15.11
N PRO A 16 -41.48 -24.74 -15.55
CA PRO A 16 -41.23 -23.54 -16.36
C PRO A 16 -40.93 -22.26 -15.59
N GLN A 17 -40.89 -22.28 -14.27
CA GLN A 17 -40.69 -21.03 -13.47
C GLN A 17 -39.23 -20.52 -13.43
N ALA A 18 -38.27 -21.31 -13.90
CA ALA A 18 -36.85 -20.96 -13.82
C ALA A 18 -36.29 -20.14 -15.01
N ILE A 19 -37.10 -19.90 -16.05
CA ILE A 19 -36.57 -19.34 -17.32
C ILE A 19 -36.68 -17.79 -17.36
N PHE A 20 -37.34 -17.14 -16.43
CA PHE A 20 -37.53 -15.68 -16.45
C PHE A 20 -36.55 -14.89 -15.58
N ALA A 21 -35.47 -15.53 -15.07
CA ALA A 21 -34.52 -14.87 -14.16
C ALA A 21 -33.33 -14.20 -14.87
N GLN A 22 -33.29 -14.14 -16.20
CA GLN A 22 -32.28 -13.37 -16.90
C GLN A 22 -32.80 -11.95 -17.07
N GLY A 23 -32.38 -11.05 -16.15
CA GLY A 23 -32.61 -9.62 -16.32
C GLY A 23 -32.07 -9.15 -17.67
N GLU A 24 -32.86 -8.39 -18.41
CA GLU A 24 -32.40 -7.77 -19.67
C GLU A 24 -31.20 -6.89 -19.37
N LEU A 25 -30.04 -7.25 -19.88
CA LEU A 25 -28.84 -6.43 -19.80
C LEU A 25 -29.02 -5.26 -20.79
N SER A 26 -29.34 -4.07 -20.30
CA SER A 26 -29.41 -2.88 -21.14
C SER A 26 -28.05 -2.57 -21.73
N LEU A 27 -28.01 -1.95 -22.93
CA LEU A 27 -26.76 -1.53 -23.57
C LEU A 27 -25.93 -0.65 -22.62
N GLN A 28 -26.57 0.26 -21.89
CA GLN A 28 -25.90 1.13 -20.93
C GLN A 28 -25.27 0.32 -19.79
N ALA A 29 -25.99 -0.63 -19.20
CA ALA A 29 -25.47 -1.49 -18.14
C ALA A 29 -24.30 -2.37 -18.63
N ALA A 30 -24.32 -2.82 -19.90
CA ALA A 30 -23.22 -3.56 -20.51
C ALA A 30 -21.98 -2.69 -20.67
N ILE A 31 -22.14 -1.45 -21.15
CA ILE A 31 -21.03 -0.49 -21.30
C ILE A 31 -20.45 -0.13 -19.93
N ASP A 32 -21.28 0.19 -18.95
CA ASP A 32 -20.83 0.55 -17.60
C ASP A 32 -20.09 -0.61 -16.93
N SER A 33 -20.59 -1.83 -17.11
CA SER A 33 -19.92 -3.05 -16.62
C SER A 33 -18.57 -3.30 -17.31
N ALA A 34 -18.52 -3.11 -18.65
CA ALA A 34 -17.28 -3.25 -19.42
C ALA A 34 -16.24 -2.22 -18.99
N LEU A 35 -16.63 -0.96 -18.79
CA LEU A 35 -15.74 0.10 -18.31
C LEU A 35 -15.28 -0.15 -16.88
N TYR A 36 -16.15 -0.61 -16.01
CA TYR A 36 -15.83 -0.89 -14.61
C TYR A 36 -14.83 -2.05 -14.46
N HIS A 37 -14.96 -3.09 -15.29
CA HIS A 37 -14.08 -4.26 -15.27
C HIS A 37 -12.88 -4.16 -16.21
N ASN A 38 -12.73 -3.04 -16.91
CA ASN A 38 -11.57 -2.81 -17.77
C ASN A 38 -10.32 -2.53 -16.93
N LEU A 39 -9.45 -3.54 -16.83
CA LEU A 39 -8.19 -3.43 -16.08
C LEU A 39 -7.29 -2.31 -16.59
N GLY A 40 -7.28 -2.03 -17.88
CA GLY A 40 -6.53 -0.91 -18.46
C GLY A 40 -6.99 0.44 -17.89
N LEU A 41 -8.31 0.64 -17.83
CA LEU A 41 -8.89 1.86 -17.26
C LEU A 41 -8.62 1.98 -15.74
N VAL A 42 -8.66 0.85 -15.02
CA VAL A 42 -8.32 0.81 -13.58
C VAL A 42 -6.85 1.20 -13.38
N ILE A 43 -5.96 0.69 -14.22
CA ILE A 43 -4.52 1.03 -14.16
C ILE A 43 -4.32 2.52 -14.43
N SER A 44 -4.89 3.07 -15.51
CA SER A 44 -4.77 4.50 -15.85
C SER A 44 -5.29 5.41 -14.74
N ARG A 45 -6.42 5.08 -14.12
CA ARG A 45 -6.96 5.81 -12.96
C ARG A 45 -6.03 5.77 -11.76
N ASN A 46 -5.42 4.62 -11.48
CA ASN A 46 -4.47 4.48 -10.39
C ASN A 46 -3.19 5.26 -10.68
N GLU A 47 -2.70 5.27 -11.91
CA GLU A 47 -1.53 6.05 -12.32
C GLU A 47 -1.78 7.55 -12.19
N ALA A 48 -2.96 8.03 -12.60
CA ALA A 48 -3.38 9.42 -12.38
C ALA A 48 -3.44 9.77 -10.88
N ALA A 49 -4.00 8.87 -10.05
CA ALA A 49 -4.05 9.06 -8.61
C ALA A 49 -2.65 9.09 -7.98
N ILE A 50 -1.73 8.25 -8.44
CA ILE A 50 -0.33 8.25 -8.01
C ILE A 50 0.35 9.56 -8.39
N ALA A 51 0.17 10.03 -9.63
CA ALA A 51 0.72 11.29 -10.09
C ALA A 51 0.18 12.48 -9.27
N GLY A 52 -1.14 12.49 -9.00
CA GLY A 52 -1.78 13.48 -8.13
C GLY A 52 -1.23 13.48 -6.70
N ASN A 53 -1.04 12.31 -6.10
CA ASN A 53 -0.45 12.18 -4.75
C ASN A 53 1.02 12.62 -4.72
N ASN A 54 1.75 12.43 -5.81
CA ASN A 54 3.14 12.86 -5.92
C ASN A 54 3.28 14.37 -6.12
N TYR A 55 2.26 15.05 -6.63
CA TYR A 55 2.23 16.52 -6.74
C TYR A 55 2.04 17.15 -5.36
N SER A 56 3.14 17.38 -4.67
CA SER A 56 3.14 17.99 -3.34
C SER A 56 4.40 18.79 -3.09
N LEU A 57 4.30 19.82 -2.24
CA LEU A 57 5.45 20.62 -1.80
C LEU A 57 6.50 19.76 -1.10
N GLY A 58 6.08 18.70 -0.39
CA GLY A 58 6.99 17.75 0.27
C GLY A 58 7.84 16.99 -0.73
N ASN A 59 7.21 16.43 -1.79
CA ASN A 59 7.92 15.70 -2.83
C ASN A 59 8.76 16.62 -3.73
N ALA A 60 8.40 17.89 -3.83
CA ALA A 60 9.24 18.92 -4.47
C ALA A 60 10.47 19.30 -3.62
N GLY A 61 10.55 18.85 -2.36
CA GLY A 61 11.66 19.18 -1.45
C GLY A 61 11.55 20.53 -0.76
N MET A 62 10.38 21.19 -0.81
CA MET A 62 10.15 22.51 -0.22
C MET A 62 9.83 22.45 1.28
N LEU A 63 9.39 21.30 1.79
CA LEU A 63 9.02 21.12 3.19
C LEU A 63 10.15 20.46 3.98
N PRO A 64 10.23 20.76 5.31
CA PRO A 64 11.13 20.02 6.17
C PRO A 64 10.73 18.57 6.31
N ARG A 65 11.74 17.69 6.39
CA ARG A 65 11.58 16.26 6.67
C ARG A 65 11.96 15.97 8.11
N LEU A 66 11.07 15.31 8.82
CA LEU A 66 11.30 14.85 10.18
C LEU A 66 11.55 13.34 10.16
N ASP A 67 12.74 12.92 10.56
CA ASP A 67 13.16 11.53 10.63
C ASP A 67 13.23 11.09 12.10
N LEU A 68 12.49 10.03 12.45
CA LEU A 68 12.58 9.38 13.74
C LEU A 68 13.26 8.02 13.56
N ASN A 69 14.41 7.85 14.19
CA ASN A 69 15.16 6.60 14.22
C ASN A 69 15.22 6.07 15.64
N ALA A 70 14.86 4.82 15.85
CA ALA A 70 14.98 4.13 17.11
C ALA A 70 15.64 2.76 16.89
N GLY A 71 16.52 2.40 17.78
CA GLY A 71 17.24 1.14 17.69
C GLY A 71 17.51 0.53 19.06
N THR A 72 17.71 -0.77 19.07
CA THR A 72 18.20 -1.49 20.23
C THR A 72 19.33 -2.41 19.80
N ASN A 73 20.37 -2.46 20.64
CA ASN A 73 21.46 -3.41 20.49
C ASN A 73 21.55 -4.27 21.75
N ILE A 74 21.50 -5.57 21.58
CA ILE A 74 21.65 -6.53 22.66
C ILE A 74 22.88 -7.36 22.32
N ALA A 75 23.91 -7.29 23.16
CA ALA A 75 25.13 -8.06 23.01
C ALA A 75 25.36 -8.95 24.23
N SER A 76 25.80 -10.19 24.00
CA SER A 76 26.26 -11.09 25.04
C SER A 76 27.73 -11.37 24.83
N ASN A 77 28.53 -11.03 25.85
CA ASN A 77 29.99 -11.13 25.78
C ASN A 77 30.52 -11.90 26.97
N ASN A 78 31.63 -12.62 26.79
CA ASN A 78 32.43 -13.16 27.84
C ASN A 78 33.53 -12.15 28.16
N LEU A 79 33.62 -11.76 29.45
CA LEU A 79 34.63 -10.81 29.93
C LEU A 79 35.70 -11.56 30.70
N HIS A 80 36.93 -11.50 30.19
CA HIS A 80 38.11 -11.95 30.88
C HIS A 80 39.09 -10.77 30.99
N GLN A 81 39.30 -10.27 32.22
CA GLN A 81 40.15 -9.08 32.44
C GLN A 81 41.11 -9.37 33.59
N LYS A 82 42.40 -9.16 33.31
CA LYS A 82 43.49 -9.32 34.28
C LYS A 82 44.13 -7.96 34.53
N PHE A 83 44.17 -7.55 35.76
CA PHE A 83 44.78 -6.28 36.19
C PHE A 83 46.22 -6.51 36.65
N ASN A 84 47.09 -5.50 36.47
CA ASN A 84 48.48 -5.53 36.94
C ASN A 84 48.58 -5.66 38.48
N THR A 85 47.49 -5.40 39.21
CA THR A 85 47.39 -5.59 40.66
C THR A 85 47.18 -7.03 41.09
N GLY A 86 47.10 -7.97 40.11
CA GLY A 86 46.86 -9.40 40.37
C GLY A 86 45.36 -9.76 40.44
N THR A 87 44.46 -8.78 40.34
CA THR A 87 42.99 -9.02 40.34
C THR A 87 42.60 -9.54 38.96
N GLU A 88 41.82 -10.63 38.95
CA GLU A 88 41.29 -11.25 37.73
C GLU A 88 39.77 -11.29 37.77
N ILE A 89 39.11 -10.73 36.73
CA ILE A 89 37.66 -10.76 36.56
C ILE A 89 37.34 -11.69 35.39
N ASN A 90 36.59 -12.74 35.70
CA ASN A 90 36.13 -13.68 34.69
C ASN A 90 34.61 -13.80 34.80
N LYS A 91 33.89 -13.29 33.79
CA LYS A 91 32.41 -13.32 33.72
C LYS A 91 31.98 -13.80 32.33
N ASN A 92 31.19 -14.87 32.34
CA ASN A 92 30.62 -15.41 31.12
C ASN A 92 29.16 -14.93 30.94
N GLY A 93 28.75 -14.67 29.66
CA GLY A 93 27.38 -14.33 29.34
C GLY A 93 26.96 -12.95 29.88
N VAL A 94 27.87 -11.98 29.95
CA VAL A 94 27.51 -10.59 30.31
C VAL A 94 26.65 -10.00 29.21
N VAL A 95 25.38 -9.73 29.54
CA VAL A 95 24.43 -9.13 28.57
C VAL A 95 24.48 -7.62 28.73
N SER A 96 24.81 -6.96 27.60
CA SER A 96 24.73 -5.51 27.45
C SER A 96 23.54 -5.16 26.57
N LYS A 97 22.72 -4.21 27.02
CA LYS A 97 21.57 -3.68 26.27
C LYS A 97 21.78 -2.18 26.09
N ALA A 98 21.77 -1.74 24.84
CA ALA A 98 21.81 -0.32 24.48
C ALA A 98 20.56 0.05 23.70
N TYR A 99 19.95 1.16 24.06
CA TYR A 99 18.80 1.74 23.36
C TYR A 99 19.22 3.10 22.83
N ASN A 100 18.89 3.38 21.60
CA ASN A 100 19.13 4.69 20.99
C ASN A 100 17.85 5.19 20.34
N GLY A 101 17.64 6.49 20.44
CA GLY A 101 16.57 7.21 19.75
C GLY A 101 17.10 8.51 19.23
N GLN A 102 16.74 8.85 17.99
CA GLN A 102 17.15 10.08 17.35
C GLN A 102 15.96 10.69 16.61
N LEU A 103 15.74 11.97 16.80
CA LEU A 103 14.83 12.78 16.03
C LEU A 103 15.65 13.80 15.25
N ALA A 104 15.57 13.78 13.93
CA ALA A 104 16.31 14.67 13.06
C ALA A 104 15.35 15.45 12.15
N LEU A 105 15.45 16.79 12.17
CA LEU A 105 14.74 17.68 11.26
C LEU A 105 15.72 18.15 10.18
N ASN A 106 15.40 17.84 8.92
CA ASN A 106 16.18 18.25 7.76
C ASN A 106 15.34 19.17 6.88
N TRP A 107 15.82 20.39 6.66
CA TRP A 107 15.14 21.35 5.80
C TRP A 107 16.12 22.00 4.83
N THR A 108 15.85 21.82 3.55
CA THR A 108 16.58 22.49 2.49
C THR A 108 15.94 23.85 2.24
N LEU A 109 16.61 24.92 2.65
CA LEU A 109 16.11 26.30 2.48
C LEU A 109 16.32 26.82 1.05
N PHE A 110 17.40 26.37 0.41
CA PHE A 110 17.73 26.72 -0.97
C PHE A 110 18.60 25.64 -1.61
N ASP A 111 18.27 25.24 -2.84
CA ASP A 111 18.96 24.22 -3.61
C ASP A 111 19.26 24.64 -5.07
N GLY A 112 19.43 25.96 -5.27
CA GLY A 112 19.66 26.49 -6.62
C GLY A 112 18.43 26.49 -7.51
N SER A 113 17.23 26.61 -6.92
CA SER A 113 15.92 26.61 -7.61
C SER A 113 15.45 25.22 -8.13
N LYS A 114 16.16 24.14 -7.81
CA LYS A 114 15.79 22.79 -8.22
C LYS A 114 14.42 22.39 -7.67
N MET A 115 14.07 22.77 -6.43
CA MET A 115 12.78 22.49 -5.80
C MET A 115 11.61 23.06 -6.62
N PHE A 116 11.76 24.27 -7.20
CA PHE A 116 10.73 24.89 -8.03
C PHE A 116 10.54 24.14 -9.35
N ALA A 117 11.65 23.82 -10.04
CA ALA A 117 11.61 23.01 -11.26
C ALA A 117 11.05 21.62 -11.00
N THR A 118 11.33 21.02 -9.83
CA THR A 118 10.76 19.73 -9.44
C THR A 118 9.25 19.85 -9.22
N HIS A 119 8.78 20.90 -8.57
CA HIS A 119 7.35 21.14 -8.36
C HIS A 119 6.60 21.27 -9.70
N GLU A 120 7.12 22.09 -10.63
CA GLU A 120 6.56 22.24 -11.98
C GLU A 120 6.55 20.91 -12.76
N LYS A 121 7.63 20.13 -12.68
CA LYS A 121 7.68 18.79 -13.25
C LYS A 121 6.58 17.88 -12.70
N LEU A 122 6.35 17.89 -11.40
CA LEU A 122 5.31 17.07 -10.75
C LEU A 122 3.91 17.52 -11.17
N GLU A 123 3.69 18.83 -11.38
CA GLU A 123 2.44 19.36 -11.93
C GLU A 123 2.17 18.82 -13.32
N ILE A 124 3.15 18.92 -14.22
CA ILE A 124 3.04 18.39 -15.59
C ILE A 124 2.77 16.88 -15.60
N LEU A 125 3.43 16.12 -14.72
CA LEU A 125 3.21 14.67 -14.63
C LEU A 125 1.80 14.33 -14.11
N LYS A 126 1.24 15.14 -13.21
CA LYS A 126 -0.15 15.02 -12.77
C LYS A 126 -1.11 15.27 -13.94
N ASP A 127 -0.93 16.38 -14.67
CA ASP A 127 -1.78 16.74 -15.82
C ASP A 127 -1.72 15.67 -16.91
N MET A 128 -0.54 15.13 -17.19
CA MET A 128 -0.39 13.98 -18.11
C MET A 128 -1.13 12.73 -17.66
N GLY A 129 -1.13 12.46 -16.36
CA GLY A 129 -1.87 11.34 -15.78
C GLY A 129 -3.39 11.47 -15.90
N GLU A 130 -3.90 12.70 -15.88
CA GLU A 130 -5.34 12.99 -16.03
C GLU A 130 -5.81 12.90 -17.51
N LEU A 131 -4.89 12.95 -18.48
CA LEU A 131 -5.20 12.90 -19.93
C LEU A 131 -5.19 11.47 -20.50
N ASN A 132 -4.67 10.47 -19.77
CA ASN A 132 -4.60 9.06 -20.18
C ASN A 132 -5.76 8.25 -19.59
#